data_32a041a2ae9f1e965c0ba1d62a8b31b7
#
_entry.id   32a041a2ae9f1e965c0ba1d62a8b31b7
#
_cell.length_a   1.000
_cell.length_b   1.000
_cell.length_c   1.000
_cell.angle_alpha   90.00
_cell.angle_beta   90.00
_cell.angle_gamma   90.00
#
_symmetry.space_group_name_H-M   'P 1'
#
loop_
_entity.id
_entity.type
_entity.pdbx_description
1 polymer ?
#
loop_
_entity_poly.entity_id
_entity_poly.type
_entity_poly.pdbx_seq_one_letter_code
_entity_poly.pdbx_strand_id
1 'polypeptide(L)'
;MKVLKITTQFKKDLKKYKNHHHKIAKLKEVLGILQCGGSLPSQYNAHRLLGNYKGCIECHIENDTLLIWIDEEQNVIKLLRLGTHSELFK
;
A
#
# COMPACT_ATOMS: atom_id res chain seq x y z
N MET A 1 -14.79 10.03 4.38
CA MET A 1 -14.08 8.97 3.68
C MET A 1 -12.89 9.55 2.94
N LYS A 2 -11.75 8.91 3.02
CA LYS A 2 -10.55 9.41 2.34
C LYS A 2 -10.57 9.06 0.86
N VAL A 3 -9.92 9.89 0.05
CA VAL A 3 -9.78 9.66 -1.39
C VAL A 3 -8.48 8.89 -1.64
N LEU A 4 -8.56 7.82 -2.42
CA LEU A 4 -7.39 7.06 -2.83
C LEU A 4 -6.87 7.62 -4.16
N LYS A 5 -5.62 8.06 -4.16
CA LYS A 5 -4.98 8.61 -5.34
C LYS A 5 -3.93 7.63 -5.83
N ILE A 6 -4.06 7.17 -7.07
CA ILE A 6 -3.17 6.16 -7.64
C ILE A 6 -2.08 6.83 -8.47
N THR A 7 -0.81 6.54 -8.16
CA THR A 7 0.30 7.04 -8.97
C THR A 7 0.47 6.14 -10.21
N THR A 8 1.16 6.68 -11.22
CA THR A 8 1.46 5.92 -12.44
C THR A 8 2.29 4.67 -12.10
N GLN A 9 3.26 4.80 -11.19
CA GLN A 9 4.09 3.67 -10.80
C GLN A 9 3.28 2.60 -10.08
N PHE A 10 2.36 3.00 -9.20
CA PHE A 10 1.49 2.04 -8.52
C PHE A 10 0.64 1.28 -9.53
N LYS A 11 0.12 1.98 -10.53
CA LYS A 11 -0.70 1.37 -11.57
C LYS A 11 0.09 0.31 -12.34
N LYS A 12 1.36 0.59 -12.64
CA LYS A 12 2.24 -0.38 -13.29
C LYS A 12 2.51 -1.58 -12.39
N ASP A 13 2.76 -1.33 -11.11
CA ASP A 13 2.98 -2.39 -10.13
C ASP A 13 1.75 -3.29 -10.05
N LEU A 14 0.57 -2.70 -10.00
CA LEU A 14 -0.68 -3.42 -9.86
C LEU A 14 -0.92 -4.40 -11.02
N LYS A 15 -0.54 -4.03 -12.23
CA LYS A 15 -0.69 -4.88 -13.40
C LYS A 15 0.03 -6.23 -13.24
N LYS A 16 1.14 -6.26 -12.51
CA LYS A 16 1.90 -7.49 -12.28
C LYS A 16 1.11 -8.49 -11.44
N TYR A 17 0.14 -8.02 -10.67
CA TYR A 17 -0.61 -8.84 -9.73
C TYR A 17 -2.04 -9.12 -10.18
N LYS A 18 -2.43 -8.72 -11.39
CA LYS A 18 -3.83 -8.84 -11.83
C LYS A 18 -4.38 -10.27 -11.78
N ASN A 19 -3.51 -11.28 -11.92
CA ASN A 19 -3.92 -12.69 -11.88
C ASN A 19 -3.69 -13.33 -10.51
N HIS A 20 -3.20 -12.57 -9.54
CA HIS A 20 -2.97 -13.03 -8.18
C HIS A 20 -4.20 -12.69 -7.33
N HIS A 21 -5.27 -13.44 -7.52
CA HIS A 21 -6.58 -13.12 -6.91
C HIS A 21 -6.52 -12.96 -5.40
N HIS A 22 -5.73 -13.79 -4.73
CA HIS A 22 -5.60 -13.76 -3.27
C HIS A 22 -4.95 -12.45 -2.80
N LYS A 23 -3.89 -12.03 -3.49
CA LYS A 23 -3.21 -10.77 -3.16
C LYS A 23 -4.09 -9.57 -3.43
N ILE A 24 -4.82 -9.59 -4.55
CA ILE A 24 -5.73 -8.51 -4.92
C ILE A 24 -6.87 -8.41 -3.90
N ALA A 25 -7.42 -9.53 -3.44
CA ALA A 25 -8.48 -9.53 -2.42
C ALA A 25 -8.00 -8.88 -1.13
N LYS A 26 -6.79 -9.23 -0.68
CA LYS A 26 -6.20 -8.62 0.53
C LYS A 26 -5.89 -7.16 0.35
N LEU A 27 -5.40 -6.78 -0.84
CA LEU A 27 -5.14 -5.37 -1.15
C LEU A 27 -6.44 -4.55 -1.05
N LYS A 28 -7.52 -5.06 -1.61
CA LYS A 28 -8.83 -4.38 -1.54
C LYS A 28 -9.29 -4.20 -0.11
N GLU A 29 -9.09 -5.21 0.73
CA GLU A 29 -9.43 -5.12 2.15
C GLU A 29 -8.66 -4.00 2.84
N VAL A 30 -7.34 -3.97 2.62
CA VAL A 30 -6.47 -2.93 3.20
C VAL A 30 -6.89 -1.55 2.70
N LEU A 31 -7.11 -1.38 1.40
CA LEU A 31 -7.50 -0.10 0.83
C LEU A 31 -8.84 0.38 1.38
N GLY A 32 -9.78 -0.54 1.59
CA GLY A 32 -11.07 -0.21 2.20
C GLY A 32 -10.91 0.33 3.62
N ILE A 33 -10.05 -0.29 4.42
CA ILE A 33 -9.78 0.15 5.79
C ILE A 33 -9.13 1.54 5.78
N LEU A 34 -8.12 1.74 4.93
CA LEU A 34 -7.45 3.03 4.82
C LEU A 34 -8.42 4.13 4.38
N GLN A 35 -9.27 3.83 3.42
CA GLN A 35 -10.24 4.77 2.90
C GLN A 35 -11.23 5.23 3.97
N CYS A 36 -11.61 4.33 4.85
CA CYS A 36 -12.50 4.64 5.97
C CYS A 36 -11.79 5.34 7.14
N GLY A 37 -10.49 5.53 7.04
CA GLY A 37 -9.70 6.15 8.12
C GLY A 37 -9.45 5.23 9.29
N GLY A 38 -9.67 3.92 9.12
CA GLY A 38 -9.47 2.94 10.18
C GLY A 38 -8.01 2.54 10.35
N SER A 39 -7.74 1.85 11.47
CA SER A 39 -6.43 1.29 11.74
C SER A 39 -6.35 -0.12 11.17
N LEU A 40 -5.22 -0.44 10.55
CA LEU A 40 -5.01 -1.78 10.01
C LEU A 40 -4.80 -2.79 11.13
N PRO A 41 -5.36 -4.02 11.00
CA PRO A 41 -5.06 -5.10 11.93
C PRO A 41 -3.55 -5.34 12.02
N SER A 42 -3.09 -5.79 13.18
CA SER A 42 -1.65 -5.99 13.44
C SER A 42 -0.99 -6.97 12.47
N GLN A 43 -1.77 -7.88 11.89
CA GLN A 43 -1.25 -8.85 10.91
C GLN A 43 -0.62 -8.18 9.69
N TYR A 44 -1.05 -6.97 9.36
CA TYR A 44 -0.52 -6.22 8.22
C TYR A 44 0.76 -5.45 8.55
N ASN A 45 1.13 -5.41 9.82
CA ASN A 45 2.39 -4.79 10.28
C ASN A 45 2.65 -3.40 9.68
N ALA A 46 1.66 -2.51 9.76
CA ALA A 46 1.79 -1.16 9.24
C ALA A 46 2.81 -0.36 10.05
N HIS A 47 3.76 0.28 9.37
CA HIS A 47 4.78 1.08 10.05
C HIS A 47 5.34 2.17 9.11
N ARG A 48 5.93 3.19 9.72
CA ARG A 48 6.54 4.29 8.96
C ARG A 48 7.91 3.88 8.46
N LEU A 49 8.24 4.35 7.26
CA LEU A 49 9.53 4.07 6.64
C LEU A 49 10.53 5.19 6.92
N LEU A 50 11.81 4.83 6.83
CA LEU A 50 12.93 5.75 6.99
C LEU A 50 13.72 5.79 5.68
N GLY A 51 14.74 6.66 5.62
CA GLY A 51 15.60 6.75 4.45
C GLY A 51 14.88 7.37 3.25
N ASN A 52 15.06 6.77 2.07
CA ASN A 52 14.50 7.30 0.82
C ASN A 52 12.98 7.36 0.81
N TYR A 53 12.34 6.57 1.64
CA TYR A 53 10.88 6.55 1.74
C TYR A 53 10.37 7.27 2.99
N LYS A 54 11.18 8.15 3.57
CA LYS A 54 10.77 8.89 4.76
C LYS A 54 9.46 9.62 4.51
N GLY A 55 8.54 9.49 5.46
CA GLY A 55 7.21 10.08 5.33
C GLY A 55 6.18 9.13 4.76
N CYS A 56 6.62 7.98 4.24
CA CYS A 56 5.72 6.96 3.72
C CYS A 56 5.40 5.92 4.80
N ILE A 57 4.31 5.20 4.57
CA ILE A 57 3.89 4.10 5.43
C ILE A 57 3.89 2.83 4.58
N GLU A 58 4.31 1.73 5.20
CA GLU A 58 4.36 0.43 4.55
C GLU A 58 3.51 -0.56 5.33
N CYS A 59 2.85 -1.49 4.63
CA CYS A 59 2.26 -2.64 5.29
C CYS A 59 2.47 -3.90 4.46
N HIS A 60 2.31 -5.05 5.09
CA HIS A 60 2.46 -6.35 4.44
C HIS A 60 1.09 -6.83 4.01
N ILE A 61 0.84 -6.85 2.69
CA ILE A 61 -0.40 -7.38 2.14
C ILE A 61 -0.43 -8.89 2.34
N GLU A 62 0.70 -9.52 2.04
CA GLU A 62 0.87 -10.97 2.18
C GLU A 62 2.37 -11.23 2.22
N ASN A 63 2.81 -12.26 2.92
CA ASN A 63 4.21 -12.65 3.08
C ASN A 63 5.25 -11.58 2.68
N ASP A 64 5.65 -11.57 1.40
CA ASP A 64 6.67 -10.66 0.87
C ASP A 64 6.09 -9.52 0.03
N THR A 65 4.77 -9.41 -0.09
CA THR A 65 4.13 -8.37 -0.89
C THR A 65 3.80 -7.17 -0.02
N LEU A 66 4.36 -6.02 -0.39
CA LEU A 66 4.26 -4.79 0.39
C LEU A 66 3.46 -3.73 -0.35
N LEU A 67 2.75 -2.91 0.42
CA LEU A 67 2.07 -1.72 -0.08
C LEU A 67 2.73 -0.50 0.59
N ILE A 68 3.11 0.50 -0.21
CA ILE A 68 3.68 1.75 0.30
C ILE A 68 2.77 2.90 -0.11
N TRP A 69 2.41 3.75 0.86
CA TRP A 69 1.56 4.91 0.61
C TRP A 69 1.97 6.10 1.46
N ILE A 70 1.43 7.25 1.11
CA ILE A 70 1.56 8.48 1.90
C ILE A 70 0.15 8.89 2.32
N ASP A 71 -0.02 9.23 3.59
CA ASP A 71 -1.26 9.77 4.10
C ASP A 71 -1.14 11.29 4.02
N GLU A 72 -1.62 11.85 2.92
CA GLU A 72 -1.53 13.29 2.69
C GLU A 72 -2.60 14.04 3.48
N GLU A 73 -2.41 15.35 3.60
CA GLU A 73 -3.43 16.20 4.22
C GLU A 73 -4.69 16.20 3.35
N GLN A 74 -5.80 16.72 3.91
CA GLN A 74 -7.08 16.86 3.21
C GLN A 74 -7.71 15.51 2.83
N ASN A 75 -7.50 14.50 3.66
CA ASN A 75 -8.14 13.19 3.50
C ASN A 75 -7.77 12.48 2.18
N VAL A 76 -6.52 12.62 1.77
CA VAL A 76 -6.00 11.93 0.58
C VAL A 76 -4.96 10.90 0.97
N ILE A 77 -5.12 9.69 0.44
CA ILE A 77 -4.11 8.63 0.56
C ILE A 77 -3.53 8.40 -0.83
N LYS A 78 -2.24 8.64 -0.96
CA LYS A 78 -1.55 8.49 -2.24
C LYS A 78 -0.84 7.15 -2.27
N LEU A 79 -1.26 6.27 -3.17
CA LEU A 79 -0.68 4.93 -3.31
C LEU A 79 0.56 5.02 -4.19
N LEU A 80 1.70 4.63 -3.64
CA LEU A 80 3.00 4.82 -4.28
C LEU A 80 3.55 3.56 -4.94
N ARG A 81 3.62 2.44 -4.21
CA ARG A 81 4.22 1.23 -4.71
C ARG A 81 3.49 -0.02 -4.20
N LEU A 82 3.59 -1.07 -5.00
CA LEU A 82 3.13 -2.40 -4.63
C LEU A 82 4.13 -3.41 -5.20
N GLY A 83 4.65 -4.28 -4.36
CA GLY A 83 5.62 -5.27 -4.84
C GLY A 83 6.31 -5.99 -3.71
N THR A 84 7.29 -6.82 -4.07
CA THR A 84 8.08 -7.53 -3.09
C THR A 84 9.14 -6.61 -2.51
N HIS A 85 9.70 -7.00 -1.35
CA HIS A 85 10.78 -6.25 -0.72
C HIS A 85 11.94 -6.04 -1.69
N SER A 86 12.31 -7.10 -2.41
CA SER A 86 13.41 -7.02 -3.38
C SER A 86 13.14 -6.04 -4.51
N GLU A 87 11.89 -5.97 -4.97
CA GLU A 87 11.50 -5.06 -6.05
C GLU A 87 11.52 -3.60 -5.60
N LEU A 88 11.09 -3.34 -4.36
CA LEU A 88 10.91 -1.97 -3.88
C LEU A 88 12.15 -1.37 -3.25
N PHE A 89 13.02 -2.19 -2.69
CA PHE A 89 14.20 -1.75 -1.94
C PHE A 89 15.51 -2.26 -2.51
N LYS A 90 15.65 -2.16 -3.80
CA LYS A 90 16.90 -2.53 -4.46
C LYS A 90 18.07 -1.66 -4.02
#